data_26fa76db5fee4eebef41fbef01c336e8
#
_entry.id   26fa76db5fee4eebef41fbef01c336e8
#
_cell.length_a   1.000
_cell.length_b   1.000
_cell.length_c   1.000
_cell.angle_alpha   90.00
_cell.angle_beta   90.00
_cell.angle_gamma   90.00
#
_symmetry.space_group_name_H-M   'P 1'
#
loop_
_entity.id
_entity.type
_entity.pdbx_description
1 polymer ?
#
loop_
_entity_poly.entity_id
_entity_poly.type
_entity_poly.pdbx_seq_one_letter_code
_entity_poly.pdbx_strand_id
1 'polypeptide(L)'
;MKKTSYEISYAVITSIGERKTNEDAYGILELPDKKYFLVCDGLGGHGDGEVASSFVVETMKQCLAEGLSVADSIMKSQNQLLEKQRQEHKESGMKTTLTCLEIKDEKAKFSYVGDSRIYWFEKNKYKLRTKDHSVPQM
;
A
#
# COMPACT_ATOMS: atom_id res chain seq x y z
N MET A 1 -6.84 12.69 -32.31
CA MET A 1 -7.20 11.96 -31.06
C MET A 1 -7.27 12.94 -29.91
N LYS A 2 -8.45 13.11 -29.33
CA LYS A 2 -8.59 13.98 -28.17
C LYS A 2 -7.98 13.30 -26.94
N LYS A 3 -6.96 13.91 -26.36
CA LYS A 3 -6.52 13.53 -25.03
C LYS A 3 -7.44 14.22 -24.03
N THR A 4 -8.13 13.42 -23.23
CA THR A 4 -8.82 13.98 -22.07
C THR A 4 -7.77 14.39 -21.05
N SER A 5 -7.74 15.68 -20.70
CA SER A 5 -6.83 16.15 -19.67
C SER A 5 -7.54 16.11 -18.31
N TYR A 6 -6.85 15.65 -17.29
CA TYR A 6 -7.32 15.69 -15.91
C TYR A 6 -6.15 16.07 -15.01
N GLU A 7 -6.49 16.67 -13.91
CA GLU A 7 -5.52 17.00 -12.87
C GLU A 7 -5.68 16.06 -11.70
N ILE A 8 -4.55 15.63 -11.15
CA ILE A 8 -4.53 14.83 -9.94
C ILE A 8 -3.89 15.68 -8.85
N SER A 9 -4.64 15.86 -7.76
CA SER A 9 -4.10 16.45 -6.54
C SER A 9 -4.22 15.43 -5.41
N TYR A 10 -3.29 15.49 -4.47
CA TYR A 10 -3.31 14.59 -3.34
C TYR A 10 -2.74 15.26 -2.10
N ALA A 11 -3.06 14.69 -0.97
CA ALA A 11 -2.50 15.09 0.31
C ALA A 11 -2.28 13.84 1.16
N VAL A 12 -1.31 13.88 2.04
CA VAL A 12 -1.00 12.78 2.95
C VAL A 12 -1.01 13.31 4.36
N ILE A 13 -1.67 12.57 5.24
CA ILE A 13 -1.62 12.83 6.69
C ILE A 13 -1.17 11.55 7.35
N THR A 14 -0.16 11.64 8.18
CA THR A 14 0.31 10.53 9.02
C THR A 14 0.52 11.05 10.43
N SER A 15 0.19 10.23 11.41
CA SER A 15 0.30 10.61 12.82
C SER A 15 0.58 9.39 13.67
N ILE A 16 1.45 9.56 14.64
CA ILE A 16 1.74 8.51 15.62
C ILE A 16 0.55 8.27 16.56
N GLY A 17 -0.33 9.28 16.74
CA GLY A 17 -1.44 9.19 17.66
C GLY A 17 -0.96 8.97 19.09
N GLU A 18 -1.58 8.02 19.77
CA GLU A 18 -1.21 7.63 21.14
C GLU A 18 -0.23 6.46 21.19
N ARG A 19 0.29 6.03 20.03
CA ARG A 19 1.25 4.93 19.93
C ARG A 19 2.66 5.39 20.23
N LYS A 20 3.53 4.45 20.62
CA LYS A 20 4.96 4.72 20.83
C LYS A 20 5.72 4.83 19.52
N THR A 21 5.26 4.15 18.48
CA THR A 21 5.88 4.10 17.17
C THR A 21 4.80 4.26 16.11
N ASN A 22 5.09 5.04 15.08
CA ASN A 22 4.23 5.10 13.90
C ASN A 22 4.66 3.98 12.95
N GLU A 23 3.82 2.97 12.84
CA GLU A 23 4.07 1.79 12.02
C GLU A 23 3.48 1.89 10.62
N ASP A 24 2.87 3.02 10.30
CA ASP A 24 2.32 3.28 8.98
C ASP A 24 3.42 3.79 8.04
N ALA A 25 3.29 3.43 6.78
CA ALA A 25 4.14 3.96 5.72
C ALA A 25 3.29 4.27 4.50
N TYR A 26 3.72 5.23 3.72
CA TYR A 26 3.09 5.55 2.45
C TYR A 26 4.14 5.74 1.37
N GLY A 27 3.71 5.64 0.12
CA GLY A 27 4.56 5.90 -1.01
C GLY A 27 3.76 6.48 -2.17
N ILE A 28 4.43 7.33 -2.93
CA ILE A 28 3.87 7.92 -4.15
C ILE A 28 4.91 7.70 -5.24
N LEU A 29 4.48 7.12 -6.35
CA LEU A 29 5.33 6.89 -7.51
C LEU A 29 4.67 7.52 -8.72
N GLU A 30 5.33 8.51 -9.30
CA GLU A 30 4.85 9.18 -10.50
C GLU A 30 5.73 8.77 -11.68
N LEU A 31 5.14 8.04 -12.62
CA LEU A 31 5.76 7.67 -13.89
C LEU A 31 5.11 8.50 -15.01
N PRO A 32 5.71 8.55 -16.21
CA PRO A 32 5.17 9.39 -17.27
C PRO A 32 3.72 9.11 -17.66
N ASP A 33 3.27 7.85 -17.55
CA ASP A 33 1.93 7.44 -17.98
C ASP A 33 1.08 6.86 -16.84
N LYS A 34 1.62 6.76 -15.63
CA LYS A 34 0.94 6.13 -14.49
C LYS A 34 1.33 6.81 -13.19
N LYS A 35 0.41 6.78 -12.24
CA LYS A 35 0.69 7.20 -10.86
C LYS A 35 0.21 6.13 -9.89
N TYR A 36 1.00 5.92 -8.85
CA TYR A 36 0.70 4.94 -7.81
C TYR A 36 0.72 5.60 -6.45
N PHE A 37 -0.25 5.24 -5.63
CA PHE A 37 -0.36 5.71 -4.25
C PHE A 37 -0.47 4.47 -3.36
N LEU A 38 0.42 4.39 -2.37
CA LEU A 38 0.56 3.22 -1.51
C LEU A 38 0.39 3.63 -0.06
N VAL A 39 -0.36 2.85 0.70
CA VAL A 39 -0.45 2.98 2.17
C VAL A 39 -0.33 1.59 2.77
N CYS A 40 0.54 1.47 3.75
CA CYS A 40 0.78 0.23 4.48
C CYS A 40 0.67 0.50 5.98
N ASP A 41 -0.07 -0.36 6.68
CA ASP A 41 -0.21 -0.32 8.14
C ASP A 41 0.53 -1.53 8.71
N GLY A 42 1.65 -1.26 9.38
CA GLY A 42 2.51 -2.31 9.91
C GLY A 42 2.01 -2.88 11.23
N LEU A 43 2.36 -4.13 11.47
CA LEU A 43 2.03 -4.85 12.69
C LEU A 43 3.25 -5.64 13.15
N GLY A 44 3.63 -5.45 14.41
CA GLY A 44 4.73 -6.18 15.03
C GLY A 44 5.18 -5.48 16.30
N GLY A 45 5.95 -6.18 17.14
CA GLY A 45 6.53 -5.61 18.33
C GLY A 45 7.87 -4.93 18.04
N HIS A 46 8.30 -4.04 18.94
CA HIS A 46 9.64 -3.42 18.92
C HIS A 46 10.01 -2.73 17.58
N GLY A 47 9.04 -2.10 16.92
CA GLY A 47 9.28 -1.40 15.65
C GLY A 47 9.25 -2.30 14.41
N ASP A 48 8.94 -3.58 14.55
CA ASP A 48 8.92 -4.52 13.42
C ASP A 48 7.83 -4.17 12.41
N GLY A 49 6.71 -3.61 12.85
CA GLY A 49 5.67 -3.13 11.95
C GLY A 49 6.12 -1.97 11.09
N GLU A 50 6.88 -1.03 11.65
CA GLU A 50 7.48 0.07 10.91
C GLU A 50 8.45 -0.44 9.85
N VAL A 51 9.29 -1.41 10.19
CA VAL A 51 10.21 -2.03 9.27
C VAL A 51 9.46 -2.71 8.12
N ALA A 52 8.41 -3.48 8.45
CA ALA A 52 7.62 -4.20 7.45
C ALA A 52 6.92 -3.24 6.48
N SER A 53 6.24 -2.23 6.99
CA SER A 53 5.49 -1.28 6.16
C SER A 53 6.42 -0.47 5.24
N SER A 54 7.52 0.03 5.78
CA SER A 54 8.52 0.77 4.99
C SER A 54 9.17 -0.11 3.94
N PHE A 55 9.51 -1.34 4.30
CA PHE A 55 10.10 -2.30 3.38
C PHE A 55 9.18 -2.61 2.20
N VAL A 56 7.90 -2.85 2.47
CA VAL A 56 6.92 -3.16 1.42
C VAL A 56 6.67 -1.96 0.52
N VAL A 57 6.55 -0.76 1.07
CA VAL A 57 6.39 0.45 0.26
C VAL A 57 7.58 0.61 -0.70
N GLU A 58 8.81 0.48 -0.21
CA GLU A 58 9.99 0.63 -1.05
C GLU A 58 10.11 -0.49 -2.09
N THR A 59 9.82 -1.73 -1.72
CA THR A 59 9.85 -2.85 -2.67
C THR A 59 8.79 -2.69 -3.76
N MET A 60 7.58 -2.28 -3.39
CA MET A 60 6.52 -2.02 -4.35
C MET A 60 6.92 -0.92 -5.34
N LYS A 61 7.45 0.19 -4.83
CA LYS A 61 7.91 1.28 -5.70
C LYS A 61 8.97 0.83 -6.69
N GLN A 62 9.92 0.04 -6.23
CA GLN A 62 10.97 -0.52 -7.07
C GLN A 62 10.40 -1.41 -8.18
N CYS A 63 9.54 -2.36 -7.81
CA CYS A 63 8.92 -3.27 -8.76
C CYS A 63 8.08 -2.54 -9.80
N LEU A 64 7.26 -1.58 -9.35
CA LEU A 64 6.41 -0.80 -10.25
C LEU A 64 7.23 0.08 -11.18
N ALA A 65 8.31 0.67 -10.70
CA ALA A 65 9.22 1.47 -11.53
C ALA A 65 9.93 0.61 -12.58
N GLU A 66 10.18 -0.65 -12.29
CA GLU A 66 10.77 -1.61 -13.24
C GLU A 66 9.74 -2.15 -14.25
N GLY A 67 8.48 -1.77 -14.13
CA GLY A 67 7.44 -2.15 -15.08
C GLY A 67 6.65 -3.39 -14.71
N LEU A 68 6.81 -3.94 -13.50
CA LEU A 68 6.00 -5.05 -13.04
C LEU A 68 4.55 -4.60 -12.85
N SER A 69 3.61 -5.53 -13.05
CA SER A 69 2.21 -5.29 -12.69
C SER A 69 2.06 -5.12 -11.18
N VAL A 70 0.94 -4.56 -10.76
CA VAL A 70 0.64 -4.45 -9.31
C VAL A 70 0.60 -5.85 -8.67
N ALA A 71 -0.06 -6.79 -9.33
CA ALA A 71 -0.15 -8.16 -8.81
C ALA A 71 1.23 -8.81 -8.62
N ASP A 72 2.09 -8.72 -9.62
CA ASP A 72 3.44 -9.28 -9.54
C ASP A 72 4.29 -8.56 -8.50
N SER A 73 4.12 -7.25 -8.39
CA SER A 73 4.80 -6.44 -7.38
C SER A 73 4.40 -6.87 -5.96
N ILE A 74 3.12 -7.13 -5.73
CA ILE A 74 2.62 -7.62 -4.45
C ILE A 74 3.23 -8.98 -4.13
N MET A 75 3.24 -9.90 -5.07
CA MET A 75 3.80 -11.23 -4.85
C MET A 75 5.30 -11.18 -4.56
N LYS A 76 6.04 -10.37 -5.29
CA LYS A 76 7.46 -10.20 -5.05
C LYS A 76 7.73 -9.55 -3.69
N SER A 77 6.96 -8.55 -3.32
CA SER A 77 7.06 -7.90 -2.01
C SER A 77 6.78 -8.89 -0.88
N GLN A 78 5.75 -9.72 -1.04
CA GLN A 78 5.41 -10.77 -0.08
C GLN A 78 6.59 -11.73 0.11
N ASN A 79 7.15 -12.24 -1.00
CA ASN A 79 8.24 -13.20 -0.93
C ASN A 79 9.49 -12.59 -0.28
N GLN A 80 9.80 -11.35 -0.60
CA GLN A 80 10.96 -10.67 -0.02
C GLN A 80 10.76 -10.35 1.46
N LEU A 81 9.53 -10.00 1.87
CA LEU A 81 9.23 -9.78 3.29
C LEU A 81 9.34 -11.08 4.09
N LEU A 82 8.83 -12.18 3.56
CA LEU A 82 8.95 -13.49 4.19
C LEU A 82 10.42 -13.89 4.37
N GLU A 83 11.24 -13.64 3.36
CA GLU A 83 12.67 -13.91 3.46
C GLU A 83 13.34 -13.05 4.52
N LYS A 84 13.00 -11.77 4.57
CA LYS A 84 13.50 -10.86 5.60
C LYS A 84 13.09 -11.30 7.01
N GLN A 85 11.87 -11.75 7.19
CA GLN A 85 11.39 -12.30 8.46
C GLN A 85 12.24 -13.50 8.88
N ARG A 86 12.53 -14.42 7.96
CA ARG A 86 13.34 -15.60 8.26
C ARG A 86 14.77 -15.22 8.65
N GLN A 87 15.39 -14.31 7.91
CA GLN A 87 16.76 -13.86 8.18
C GLN A 87 16.88 -13.18 9.54
N GLU A 88 15.85 -12.47 9.97
CA GLU A 88 15.83 -11.74 11.23
C GLU A 88 15.15 -12.49 12.37
N HIS A 89 14.72 -13.74 12.13
CA HIS A 89 14.01 -14.59 13.11
C HIS A 89 12.75 -13.92 13.66
N LYS A 90 11.93 -13.33 12.74
CA LYS A 90 10.74 -12.57 13.10
C LYS A 90 9.49 -13.06 12.37
N GLU A 91 9.39 -14.37 12.16
CA GLU A 91 8.30 -14.99 11.38
C GLU A 91 6.91 -14.78 12.03
N SER A 92 6.87 -14.56 13.34
CA SER A 92 5.61 -14.30 14.07
C SER A 92 5.21 -12.83 14.12
N GLY A 93 6.09 -11.93 13.68
CA GLY A 93 5.87 -10.49 13.64
C GLY A 93 6.27 -9.91 12.31
N MET A 94 6.59 -8.62 12.27
CA MET A 94 7.05 -7.93 11.06
C MET A 94 6.09 -8.13 9.88
N LYS A 95 4.85 -7.70 10.06
CA LYS A 95 3.78 -7.82 9.07
C LYS A 95 3.25 -6.45 8.70
N THR A 96 2.59 -6.39 7.56
CA THR A 96 1.96 -5.14 7.11
C THR A 96 0.77 -5.41 6.21
N THR A 97 -0.18 -4.50 6.22
CA THR A 97 -1.19 -4.41 5.18
C THR A 97 -0.60 -3.71 3.96
N LEU A 98 -1.33 -3.70 2.87
CA LEU A 98 -0.99 -2.93 1.67
C LEU A 98 -2.25 -2.47 0.99
N THR A 99 -2.31 -1.19 0.67
CA THR A 99 -3.27 -0.64 -0.28
C THR A 99 -2.50 0.03 -1.41
N CYS A 100 -2.98 -0.16 -2.63
CA CYS A 100 -2.36 0.42 -3.81
C CYS A 100 -3.42 0.97 -4.74
N LEU A 101 -3.30 2.25 -5.09
CA LEU A 101 -4.12 2.88 -6.11
C LEU A 101 -3.25 3.15 -7.33
N GLU A 102 -3.63 2.61 -8.48
CA GLU A 102 -3.01 2.89 -9.77
C GLU A 102 -3.94 3.79 -10.59
N ILE A 103 -3.41 4.91 -11.05
CA ILE A 103 -4.12 5.79 -11.97
C ILE A 103 -3.38 5.78 -13.29
N LYS A 104 -4.05 5.30 -14.33
CA LYS A 104 -3.53 5.26 -15.71
C LYS A 104 -4.65 5.63 -16.67
N ASP A 105 -4.36 6.57 -17.57
CA ASP A 105 -5.35 7.13 -18.46
C ASP A 105 -6.52 7.69 -17.64
N GLU A 106 -7.75 7.30 -17.91
CA GLU A 106 -8.93 7.75 -17.16
C GLU A 106 -9.40 6.67 -16.16
N LYS A 107 -8.54 5.70 -15.83
CA LYS A 107 -8.90 4.57 -14.99
C LYS A 107 -8.15 4.60 -13.67
N ALA A 108 -8.87 4.31 -12.61
CA ALA A 108 -8.31 4.08 -11.29
C ALA A 108 -8.53 2.61 -10.94
N LYS A 109 -7.44 1.91 -10.64
CA LYS A 109 -7.50 0.53 -10.15
C LYS A 109 -6.95 0.50 -8.74
N PHE A 110 -7.63 -0.19 -7.86
CA PHE A 110 -7.13 -0.38 -6.51
C PHE A 110 -6.96 -1.86 -6.20
N SER A 111 -5.89 -2.14 -5.45
CA SER A 111 -5.54 -3.48 -4.99
C SER A 111 -5.17 -3.37 -3.52
N TYR A 112 -5.48 -4.40 -2.74
CA TYR A 112 -5.21 -4.33 -1.32
C TYR A 112 -5.09 -5.70 -0.69
N VAL A 113 -4.35 -5.75 0.42
CA VAL A 113 -4.24 -6.91 1.29
C VAL A 113 -4.37 -6.43 2.72
N GLY A 114 -5.33 -6.97 3.46
CA GLY A 114 -5.52 -6.66 4.86
C GLY A 114 -6.75 -5.79 5.13
N ASP A 115 -6.70 -5.06 6.24
CA ASP A 115 -7.82 -4.25 6.74
C ASP A 115 -7.59 -2.73 6.64
N SER A 116 -6.55 -2.30 5.96
CA SER A 116 -6.46 -0.91 5.53
C SER A 116 -7.47 -0.68 4.42
N ARG A 117 -8.08 0.48 4.40
CA ARG A 117 -9.26 0.72 3.55
C ARG A 117 -9.00 1.78 2.50
N ILE A 118 -9.63 1.57 1.33
CA ILE A 118 -9.72 2.56 0.27
C ILE A 118 -11.19 2.93 0.15
N TYR A 119 -11.47 4.25 0.18
CA TYR A 119 -12.81 4.79 0.00
C TYR A 119 -12.86 5.55 -1.31
N TRP A 120 -13.95 5.36 -2.05
CA TRP A 120 -14.19 6.08 -3.28
C TRP A 120 -15.41 6.97 -3.14
N PHE A 121 -15.21 8.25 -3.42
CA PHE A 121 -16.28 9.26 -3.44
C PHE A 121 -16.33 9.89 -4.83
N GLU A 122 -17.50 10.20 -5.30
CA GLU A 122 -17.73 10.88 -6.56
C GLU A 122 -18.75 12.00 -6.33
N LYS A 123 -18.38 13.23 -6.69
CA LYS A 123 -19.24 14.41 -6.46
C LYS A 123 -19.69 14.52 -4.99
N ASN A 124 -18.75 14.28 -4.08
CA ASN A 124 -18.97 14.30 -2.62
C ASN A 124 -19.93 13.22 -2.11
N LYS A 125 -20.22 12.20 -2.91
CA LYS A 125 -21.05 11.07 -2.49
C LYS A 125 -20.21 9.81 -2.38
N TYR A 126 -20.43 9.08 -1.28
CA TYR A 126 -19.81 7.78 -1.06
C TYR A 126 -20.26 6.81 -2.15
N LYS A 127 -19.30 6.11 -2.76
CA LYS A 127 -19.57 5.11 -3.79
C LYS A 127 -19.16 3.71 -3.35
N LEU A 128 -17.96 3.57 -2.78
CA LEU A 128 -17.40 2.25 -2.52
C LEU A 128 -16.38 2.33 -1.40
N ARG A 129 -16.27 1.26 -0.66
CA ARG A 129 -15.20 0.99 0.30
C ARG A 129 -14.72 -0.44 0.10
N THR A 130 -13.41 -0.65 0.22
CA THR A 130 -12.84 -2.02 0.21
C THR A 130 -13.34 -2.82 1.40
N LYS A 131 -13.47 -4.13 1.20
CA LYS A 131 -13.87 -5.05 2.26
C LYS A 131 -12.62 -5.58 2.97
N ASP A 132 -12.62 -5.50 4.29
CA ASP A 132 -11.47 -5.94 5.08
C ASP A 132 -11.18 -7.42 4.87
N HIS A 133 -9.91 -7.75 4.70
CA HIS A 133 -9.44 -9.12 4.85
C HIS A 133 -9.12 -9.34 6.32
N SER A 134 -9.88 -10.18 6.97
CA SER A 134 -9.64 -10.50 8.37
C SER A 134 -9.60 -12.02 8.54
N VAL A 135 -8.79 -12.46 9.50
CA VAL A 135 -8.78 -13.87 9.86
C VAL A 135 -10.05 -14.14 10.67
N PRO A 136 -10.90 -15.12 10.27
CA PRO A 136 -12.07 -15.45 11.07
C PRO A 136 -11.64 -15.87 12.46
N GLN A 137 -12.32 -15.34 13.47
CA GLN A 137 -12.14 -15.83 14.82
C GLN A 137 -12.79 -17.19 14.94
N MET A 138 -11.99 -18.16 15.27
CA MET A 138 -12.51 -19.50 15.55
C MET A 138 -12.86 -19.63 17.02
#